data_641f551aa9c5c62b1e86240a411a4664
#
_entry.id   641f551aa9c5c62b1e86240a411a4664
#
_cell.length_a   1.000
_cell.length_b   1.000
_cell.length_c   1.000
_cell.angle_alpha   90.00
_cell.angle_beta   90.00
_cell.angle_gamma   90.00
#
_symmetry.space_group_name_H-M   'P 1'
#
loop_
_entity.id
_entity.type
_entity.pdbx_description
1 polymer ?
#
loop_
_entity_poly.entity_id
_entity_poly.type
_entity_poly.pdbx_seq_one_letter_code
_entity_poly.pdbx_strand_id
1 'polypeptide(L)'
;MAANETAARVSVTDSAGRFFAPVDARIYADDGFDRSERAFERHYFYAATPELYLEVPPGKYLVDASHGLNQKPYRATAEVSLNEDGKIIAKFEPLKFEPTDGKWVSGDLHVHMNYGGTYRNSAPGLRTQGQAEGLAIINELIVNKEQRFPDIEFAPEEGANLSDPDMSVVRGQEYHTSYWGHRGVLDLKAGLLLPGYAGYPNTAAASLYPMNADVYDMAHAQGALVGAVHPFDDVPDPFAKPAQKITDELPVDVALGKLDYMEIVGFSDHKSTAAVWYRLLNLGFRLPAGAGTDATTNYAAPIRGQLGFDRVYIRIPEGPVTTDLWKDGLLKGRTFATNGPLLNFQLSGEMVGEELAFNAPQTAVPFSAKLRSIVPVDHLEIVCNGRVVKELKLEGKRDTADVTGTIPLKESGWCVLLAWSDKAEYPVLDKYAYATTSPVYVTIAGRRAYSKEDAEYFKAWIDRTIEVTEKYPDWNSAEEKAYVMKKLQDARGVYEGLR
;
A
#
# COMPACT_ATOMS: atom_id res chain seq x y z
N MET A 1 4.94 -18.31 -29.34
CA MET A 1 4.08 -17.54 -28.44
C MET A 1 3.92 -16.17 -29.07
N ALA A 2 2.71 -15.75 -29.39
CA ALA A 2 2.46 -14.38 -29.82
C ALA A 2 2.94 -13.44 -28.71
N ALA A 3 3.64 -12.35 -29.05
CA ALA A 3 3.95 -11.31 -28.10
C ALA A 3 2.60 -10.76 -27.60
N ASN A 4 2.34 -10.83 -26.31
CA ASN A 4 1.15 -10.22 -25.76
C ASN A 4 1.31 -8.69 -25.93
N GLU A 5 0.45 -8.13 -26.73
CA GLU A 5 0.33 -6.70 -26.90
C GLU A 5 -0.31 -6.14 -25.62
N THR A 6 0.37 -5.22 -24.95
CA THR A 6 -0.09 -4.67 -23.67
C THR A 6 0.11 -3.17 -23.61
N ALA A 7 -0.72 -2.49 -22.83
CA ALA A 7 -0.51 -1.08 -22.48
C ALA A 7 0.81 -0.90 -21.73
N ALA A 8 1.40 0.29 -21.82
CA ALA A 8 2.67 0.60 -21.16
C ALA A 8 2.77 2.09 -20.78
N ARG A 9 3.55 2.39 -19.78
CA ARG A 9 4.00 3.74 -19.47
C ARG A 9 5.26 4.03 -20.28
N VAL A 10 5.27 5.13 -21.04
CA VAL A 10 6.31 5.43 -22.04
C VAL A 10 6.87 6.83 -21.85
N SER A 11 8.18 6.96 -21.92
CA SER A 11 8.91 8.23 -22.00
C SER A 11 9.83 8.23 -23.21
N VAL A 12 9.75 9.28 -24.03
CA VAL A 12 10.61 9.48 -25.21
C VAL A 12 11.30 10.81 -25.07
N THR A 13 12.63 10.82 -25.06
CA THR A 13 13.44 12.04 -24.93
C THR A 13 14.54 12.10 -25.98
N ASP A 14 14.84 13.30 -26.49
CA ASP A 14 16.00 13.50 -27.34
C ASP A 14 17.30 13.65 -26.54
N SER A 15 18.41 13.85 -27.25
CA SER A 15 19.75 14.05 -26.67
C SER A 15 19.87 15.34 -25.82
N ALA A 16 18.95 16.29 -25.97
CA ALA A 16 18.87 17.52 -25.19
C ALA A 16 17.91 17.37 -23.98
N GLY A 17 17.30 16.18 -23.77
CA GLY A 17 16.35 15.93 -22.70
C GLY A 17 14.93 16.44 -23.00
N ARG A 18 14.63 16.88 -24.23
CA ARG A 18 13.26 17.29 -24.58
C ARG A 18 12.39 16.06 -24.72
N PHE A 19 11.21 16.11 -24.09
CA PHE A 19 10.23 15.04 -24.09
C PHE A 19 9.28 15.13 -25.30
N PHE A 20 8.88 13.98 -25.83
CA PHE A 20 7.96 13.84 -26.96
C PHE A 20 6.85 12.84 -26.62
N ALA A 21 5.63 13.16 -27.05
CA ALA A 21 4.45 12.32 -26.87
C ALA A 21 3.54 12.44 -28.11
N PRO A 22 2.61 11.49 -28.35
CA PRO A 22 1.53 11.66 -29.33
C PRO A 22 0.73 12.95 -29.06
N VAL A 23 0.21 13.57 -30.11
CA VAL A 23 -0.47 14.89 -30.04
C VAL A 23 -1.69 14.86 -29.11
N ASP A 24 -2.38 13.74 -29.05
CA ASP A 24 -3.58 13.49 -28.25
C ASP A 24 -3.28 12.83 -26.89
N ALA A 25 -2.03 12.50 -26.61
CA ALA A 25 -1.67 11.87 -25.35
C ALA A 25 -1.70 12.86 -24.20
N ARG A 26 -2.25 12.43 -23.09
CA ARG A 26 -2.07 13.14 -21.83
C ARG A 26 -0.66 12.94 -21.32
N ILE A 27 0.00 14.05 -21.00
CA ILE A 27 1.37 14.06 -20.47
C ILE A 27 1.32 14.10 -18.95
N TYR A 28 2.11 13.25 -18.32
CA TYR A 28 2.33 13.18 -16.88
C TYR A 28 3.79 13.46 -16.55
N ALA A 29 4.03 13.91 -15.33
CA ALA A 29 5.38 14.07 -14.77
C ALA A 29 5.45 13.41 -13.39
N ASP A 30 6.61 12.88 -13.04
CA ASP A 30 6.87 12.26 -11.74
C ASP A 30 7.52 13.26 -10.76
N ASP A 31 7.01 14.47 -10.69
CA ASP A 31 7.56 15.57 -9.91
C ASP A 31 6.84 15.82 -8.56
N GLY A 32 6.04 14.84 -8.11
CA GLY A 32 5.26 14.92 -6.86
C GLY A 32 6.07 14.87 -5.57
N PHE A 33 7.31 14.34 -5.62
CA PHE A 33 8.21 14.27 -4.48
C PHE A 33 9.23 15.40 -4.49
N ASP A 34 9.77 15.72 -3.31
CA ASP A 34 10.85 16.70 -3.18
C ASP A 34 12.08 16.23 -3.97
N ARG A 35 12.56 17.08 -4.88
CA ARG A 35 13.75 16.80 -5.70
C ARG A 35 15.03 16.68 -4.90
N SER A 36 15.08 17.20 -3.68
CA SER A 36 16.22 17.02 -2.77
C SER A 36 16.37 15.55 -2.32
N GLU A 37 15.29 14.77 -2.38
CA GLU A 37 15.28 13.36 -1.97
C GLU A 37 15.62 12.41 -3.12
N ARG A 38 15.44 12.84 -4.37
CA ARG A 38 15.82 12.08 -5.57
C ARG A 38 16.33 12.99 -6.68
N ALA A 39 17.33 12.52 -7.40
CA ALA A 39 18.04 13.29 -8.43
C ALA A 39 17.46 13.11 -9.84
N PHE A 40 16.27 12.57 -10.01
CA PHE A 40 15.69 12.30 -11.32
C PHE A 40 14.24 12.75 -11.40
N GLU A 41 13.84 13.09 -12.62
CA GLU A 41 12.49 13.50 -13.01
C GLU A 41 12.19 12.93 -14.38
N ARG A 42 10.96 12.50 -14.62
CA ARG A 42 10.53 11.95 -15.92
C ARG A 42 9.17 12.49 -16.32
N HIS A 43 9.06 12.86 -17.59
CA HIS A 43 7.77 13.01 -18.25
C HIS A 43 7.42 11.70 -18.93
N TYR A 44 6.15 11.35 -18.95
CA TYR A 44 5.64 10.11 -19.53
C TYR A 44 4.20 10.26 -20.02
N PHE A 45 3.76 9.31 -20.80
CA PHE A 45 2.37 9.11 -21.18
C PHE A 45 2.02 7.62 -21.11
N TYR A 46 0.74 7.30 -21.12
CA TYR A 46 0.28 5.92 -21.17
C TYR A 46 -0.11 5.54 -22.59
N ALA A 47 0.56 4.53 -23.15
CA ALA A 47 0.21 3.92 -24.42
C ALA A 47 -0.89 2.89 -24.17
N ALA A 48 -2.11 3.19 -24.65
CA ALA A 48 -3.26 2.30 -24.52
C ALA A 48 -3.29 1.20 -25.59
N THR A 49 -2.59 1.43 -26.70
CA THR A 49 -2.54 0.54 -27.85
C THR A 49 -1.14 -0.04 -28.03
N PRO A 50 -1.03 -1.26 -28.56
CA PRO A 50 0.25 -1.91 -28.80
C PRO A 50 1.14 -1.19 -29.82
N GLU A 51 0.56 -0.35 -30.65
CA GLU A 51 1.26 0.43 -31.67
C GLU A 51 0.85 1.90 -31.54
N LEU A 52 1.85 2.77 -31.52
CA LEU A 52 1.68 4.22 -31.48
C LEU A 52 2.67 4.90 -32.43
N TYR A 53 2.29 6.09 -32.91
CA TYR A 53 3.10 6.90 -33.79
C TYR A 53 3.44 8.22 -33.10
N LEU A 54 4.74 8.59 -33.17
CA LEU A 54 5.22 9.90 -32.75
C LEU A 54 5.85 10.62 -33.93
N GLU A 55 5.43 11.83 -34.21
CA GLU A 55 6.14 12.73 -35.12
C GLU A 55 7.26 13.42 -34.37
N VAL A 56 8.50 13.18 -34.76
CA VAL A 56 9.70 13.73 -34.13
C VAL A 56 10.69 14.26 -35.19
N PRO A 57 11.45 15.33 -34.89
CA PRO A 57 12.52 15.78 -35.77
C PRO A 57 13.59 14.69 -36.00
N PRO A 58 14.35 14.72 -37.08
CA PRO A 58 15.52 13.85 -37.25
C PRO A 58 16.48 13.97 -36.05
N GLY A 59 16.93 12.83 -35.50
CA GLY A 59 17.79 12.84 -34.32
C GLY A 59 17.85 11.49 -33.60
N LYS A 60 18.52 11.51 -32.45
CA LYS A 60 18.60 10.34 -31.53
C LYS A 60 17.67 10.50 -30.36
N TYR A 61 16.94 9.44 -30.06
CA TYR A 61 15.91 9.39 -29.00
C TYR A 61 16.18 8.25 -28.07
N LEU A 62 16.05 8.51 -26.77
CA LEU A 62 15.96 7.49 -25.74
C LEU A 62 14.49 7.16 -25.51
N VAL A 63 14.15 5.89 -25.61
CA VAL A 63 12.81 5.36 -25.31
C VAL A 63 12.90 4.50 -24.06
N ASP A 64 12.22 4.93 -23.01
CA ASP A 64 11.99 4.16 -21.80
C ASP A 64 10.53 3.70 -21.77
N ALA A 65 10.28 2.41 -21.56
CA ALA A 65 8.94 1.87 -21.39
C ALA A 65 8.90 0.90 -20.20
N SER A 66 7.80 0.92 -19.44
CA SER A 66 7.59 0.05 -18.30
C SER A 66 6.17 -0.53 -18.27
N HIS A 67 6.05 -1.73 -17.69
CA HIS A 67 4.79 -2.43 -17.50
C HIS A 67 4.81 -3.14 -16.14
N GLY A 68 4.50 -2.38 -15.08
CA GLY A 68 4.50 -2.89 -13.71
C GLY A 68 5.88 -3.21 -13.13
N LEU A 69 5.88 -3.72 -11.89
CA LEU A 69 7.09 -4.04 -11.13
C LEU A 69 7.62 -5.46 -11.37
N ASN A 70 6.82 -6.34 -11.97
CA ASN A 70 7.18 -7.73 -12.26
C ASN A 70 7.75 -7.95 -13.66
N GLN A 71 7.98 -6.86 -14.40
CA GLN A 71 8.59 -6.86 -15.72
C GLN A 71 9.83 -5.96 -15.70
N LYS A 72 10.89 -6.37 -16.40
CA LYS A 72 12.05 -5.52 -16.58
C LYS A 72 11.68 -4.33 -17.48
N PRO A 73 12.04 -3.10 -17.07
CA PRO A 73 11.86 -1.94 -17.93
C PRO A 73 12.59 -2.12 -19.26
N TYR A 74 11.97 -1.67 -20.33
CA TYR A 74 12.61 -1.61 -21.64
C TYR A 74 13.25 -0.25 -21.85
N ARG A 75 14.52 -0.27 -22.29
CA ARG A 75 15.24 0.96 -22.65
C ARG A 75 15.99 0.75 -23.94
N ALA A 76 15.78 1.64 -24.91
CA ALA A 76 16.49 1.61 -26.18
C ALA A 76 16.74 3.01 -26.73
N THR A 77 17.73 3.13 -27.62
CA THR A 77 17.96 4.34 -28.41
C THR A 77 17.48 4.11 -29.83
N ALA A 78 16.71 5.05 -30.36
CA ALA A 78 16.33 5.11 -31.79
C ALA A 78 17.04 6.27 -32.46
N GLU A 79 17.37 6.09 -33.72
CA GLU A 79 17.81 7.17 -34.61
C GLU A 79 16.76 7.36 -35.71
N VAL A 80 16.29 8.58 -35.88
CA VAL A 80 15.28 8.93 -36.87
C VAL A 80 15.95 9.84 -37.90
N SER A 81 15.90 9.44 -39.17
CA SER A 81 16.41 10.20 -40.29
C SER A 81 15.29 11.01 -40.97
N LEU A 82 15.66 12.00 -41.78
CA LEU A 82 14.67 12.79 -42.50
C LEU A 82 13.88 11.91 -43.50
N ASN A 83 12.57 11.95 -43.40
CA ASN A 83 11.64 11.18 -44.25
C ASN A 83 11.78 9.64 -44.13
N GLU A 84 12.29 9.16 -43.01
CA GLU A 84 12.34 7.73 -42.70
C GLU A 84 11.59 7.42 -41.42
N ASP A 85 10.77 6.37 -41.43
CA ASP A 85 10.07 5.89 -40.24
C ASP A 85 11.02 5.02 -39.40
N GLY A 86 11.27 5.42 -38.17
CA GLY A 86 11.95 4.59 -37.19
C GLY A 86 10.93 3.67 -36.47
N LYS A 87 11.27 2.39 -36.31
CA LYS A 87 10.45 1.44 -35.57
C LYS A 87 11.20 0.88 -34.36
N ILE A 88 10.56 0.97 -33.17
CA ILE A 88 11.01 0.30 -31.95
C ILE A 88 9.95 -0.72 -31.54
N ILE A 89 10.39 -1.90 -31.15
CA ILE A 89 9.53 -2.93 -30.53
C ILE A 89 10.00 -3.11 -29.10
N ALA A 90 9.25 -2.56 -28.14
CA ALA A 90 9.48 -2.79 -26.72
C ALA A 90 9.06 -4.23 -26.36
N LYS A 91 9.96 -4.95 -25.69
CA LYS A 91 9.69 -6.29 -25.17
C LYS A 91 9.93 -6.28 -23.67
N PHE A 92 8.90 -6.60 -22.92
CA PHE A 92 8.98 -6.74 -21.48
C PHE A 92 9.37 -8.18 -21.12
N GLU A 93 10.41 -8.33 -20.30
CA GLU A 93 10.85 -9.62 -19.77
C GLU A 93 10.30 -9.80 -18.37
N PRO A 94 9.45 -10.81 -18.12
CA PRO A 94 8.95 -11.04 -16.77
C PRO A 94 10.07 -11.44 -15.81
N LEU A 95 10.06 -10.89 -14.63
CA LEU A 95 10.82 -11.40 -13.51
C LEU A 95 10.23 -12.75 -13.11
N LYS A 96 11.07 -13.80 -13.06
CA LYS A 96 10.62 -15.14 -12.63
C LYS A 96 10.37 -15.11 -11.13
N PHE A 97 9.11 -14.86 -10.78
CA PHE A 97 8.67 -14.63 -9.41
C PHE A 97 7.30 -15.27 -9.17
N GLU A 98 7.28 -16.59 -9.03
CA GLU A 98 6.06 -17.34 -8.73
C GLU A 98 6.14 -17.89 -7.29
N PRO A 99 5.03 -17.95 -6.56
CA PRO A 99 4.97 -18.65 -5.30
C PRO A 99 5.09 -20.15 -5.54
N THR A 100 5.27 -20.92 -4.47
CA THR A 100 5.30 -22.38 -4.55
C THR A 100 3.90 -22.99 -4.72
N ASP A 101 2.87 -22.23 -4.40
CA ASP A 101 1.46 -22.60 -4.48
C ASP A 101 0.61 -21.38 -4.84
N GLY A 102 -0.29 -21.51 -5.84
CA GLY A 102 -1.10 -20.43 -6.35
C GLY A 102 -0.30 -19.41 -7.16
N LYS A 103 -0.85 -18.21 -7.27
CA LYS A 103 -0.23 -17.09 -8.01
C LYS A 103 -0.29 -15.78 -7.24
N TRP A 104 0.67 -14.90 -7.51
CA TRP A 104 0.66 -13.53 -7.05
C TRP A 104 -0.22 -12.65 -7.95
N VAL A 105 -1.09 -11.86 -7.34
CA VAL A 105 -1.98 -10.90 -8.01
C VAL A 105 -1.71 -9.51 -7.44
N SER A 106 -1.29 -8.59 -8.30
CA SER A 106 -0.99 -7.21 -7.94
C SER A 106 -2.27 -6.39 -7.76
N GLY A 107 -2.27 -5.49 -6.79
CA GLY A 107 -3.31 -4.49 -6.62
C GLY A 107 -2.79 -3.23 -5.93
N ASP A 108 -3.51 -2.14 -6.13
CA ASP A 108 -3.34 -0.89 -5.41
C ASP A 108 -4.57 -0.69 -4.51
N LEU A 109 -4.34 -0.55 -3.19
CA LEU A 109 -5.42 -0.44 -2.20
C LEU A 109 -5.98 0.98 -2.11
N HIS A 110 -5.27 1.99 -2.68
CA HIS A 110 -5.60 3.37 -2.44
C HIS A 110 -5.39 4.25 -3.67
N VAL A 111 -6.46 4.47 -4.41
CA VAL A 111 -6.44 5.23 -5.66
C VAL A 111 -7.62 6.20 -5.73
N HIS A 112 -7.35 7.44 -6.11
CA HIS A 112 -8.37 8.43 -6.44
C HIS A 112 -8.41 8.66 -7.95
N MET A 113 -9.51 8.29 -8.61
CA MET A 113 -9.68 8.60 -10.03
C MET A 113 -9.70 10.11 -10.24
N ASN A 114 -10.44 10.85 -9.39
CA ASN A 114 -10.44 12.30 -9.35
C ASN A 114 -10.40 12.79 -7.91
N TYR A 115 -9.41 13.63 -7.59
CA TYR A 115 -9.25 14.18 -6.25
C TYR A 115 -9.61 15.67 -6.18
N GLY A 116 -9.18 16.46 -7.13
CA GLY A 116 -9.44 17.90 -7.20
C GLY A 116 -9.12 18.47 -8.58
N GLY A 117 -9.15 19.81 -8.69
CA GLY A 117 -8.91 20.47 -9.97
C GLY A 117 -10.11 20.39 -10.93
N THR A 118 -9.91 20.87 -12.17
CA THR A 118 -10.96 20.96 -13.21
C THR A 118 -10.87 19.83 -14.24
N TYR A 119 -9.70 19.26 -14.43
CA TYR A 119 -9.55 18.09 -15.30
C TYR A 119 -10.13 16.85 -14.61
N ARG A 120 -10.84 16.05 -15.41
CA ARG A 120 -11.41 14.79 -14.95
C ARG A 120 -10.81 13.61 -15.70
N ASN A 121 -10.37 12.61 -14.95
CA ASN A 121 -10.11 11.28 -15.50
C ASN A 121 -11.46 10.55 -15.67
N SER A 122 -11.44 9.46 -16.37
CA SER A 122 -12.59 8.61 -16.63
C SER A 122 -12.28 7.16 -16.30
N ALA A 123 -13.31 6.34 -16.12
CA ALA A 123 -13.13 4.91 -15.87
C ALA A 123 -12.29 4.20 -16.97
N PRO A 124 -12.48 4.46 -18.29
CA PRO A 124 -11.56 3.96 -19.32
C PRO A 124 -10.12 4.47 -19.18
N GLY A 125 -9.94 5.74 -18.79
CA GLY A 125 -8.61 6.31 -18.56
C GLY A 125 -7.89 5.66 -17.38
N LEU A 126 -8.58 5.51 -16.24
CA LEU A 126 -8.06 4.80 -15.07
C LEU A 126 -7.66 3.36 -15.41
N ARG A 127 -8.49 2.68 -16.19
CA ARG A 127 -8.21 1.32 -16.66
C ARG A 127 -6.96 1.24 -17.53
N THR A 128 -6.80 2.15 -18.49
CA THR A 128 -5.58 2.22 -19.32
C THR A 128 -4.33 2.40 -18.46
N GLN A 129 -4.39 3.29 -17.47
CA GLN A 129 -3.30 3.50 -16.54
C GLN A 129 -2.98 2.22 -15.74
N GLY A 130 -4.01 1.57 -15.18
CA GLY A 130 -3.83 0.31 -14.43
C GLY A 130 -3.27 -0.83 -15.27
N GLN A 131 -3.74 -0.99 -16.49
CA GLN A 131 -3.20 -1.98 -17.44
C GLN A 131 -1.75 -1.68 -17.77
N ALA A 132 -1.40 -0.41 -18.01
CA ALA A 132 -0.02 0.00 -18.29
C ALA A 132 0.93 -0.25 -17.11
N GLU A 133 0.42 -0.13 -15.88
CA GLU A 133 1.18 -0.43 -14.66
C GLU A 133 1.09 -1.90 -14.23
N GLY A 134 0.45 -2.77 -15.03
CA GLY A 134 0.36 -4.21 -14.75
C GLY A 134 -0.41 -4.56 -13.49
N LEU A 135 -1.42 -3.76 -13.12
CA LEU A 135 -2.31 -4.04 -11.99
C LEU A 135 -3.45 -4.95 -12.40
N ALA A 136 -3.79 -5.90 -11.56
CA ALA A 136 -4.98 -6.73 -11.71
C ALA A 136 -6.19 -6.19 -10.93
N ILE A 137 -5.95 -5.51 -9.81
CA ILE A 137 -7.00 -4.91 -8.97
C ILE A 137 -6.64 -3.44 -8.67
N ILE A 138 -7.58 -2.55 -8.86
CA ILE A 138 -7.51 -1.16 -8.42
C ILE A 138 -8.65 -0.91 -7.44
N ASN A 139 -8.33 -0.46 -6.24
CA ASN A 139 -9.35 0.02 -5.31
C ASN A 139 -9.48 1.54 -5.47
N GLU A 140 -10.51 1.96 -6.20
CA GLU A 140 -10.87 3.37 -6.35
C GLU A 140 -11.59 3.82 -5.09
N LEU A 141 -10.93 4.67 -4.29
CA LEU A 141 -11.48 5.20 -3.05
C LEU A 141 -12.05 6.60 -3.29
N ILE A 142 -13.36 6.72 -3.19
CA ILE A 142 -14.03 8.01 -3.27
C ILE A 142 -13.77 8.74 -1.95
N VAL A 143 -13.07 9.87 -2.02
CA VAL A 143 -12.72 10.63 -0.84
C VAL A 143 -13.85 11.56 -0.40
N ASN A 144 -14.17 11.54 0.88
CA ASN A 144 -15.02 12.57 1.48
C ASN A 144 -14.13 13.72 1.98
N LYS A 145 -13.78 14.62 1.07
CA LYS A 145 -12.90 15.73 1.43
C LYS A 145 -13.68 16.97 1.80
N GLU A 146 -13.75 17.26 3.10
CA GLU A 146 -14.42 18.44 3.65
C GLU A 146 -15.87 18.58 3.13
N GLN A 147 -16.12 19.50 2.21
CA GLN A 147 -17.46 19.78 1.69
C GLN A 147 -17.71 19.19 0.30
N ARG A 148 -16.89 18.25 -0.17
CA ARG A 148 -16.99 17.69 -1.52
C ARG A 148 -16.61 16.22 -1.59
N PHE A 149 -17.23 15.55 -2.52
CA PHE A 149 -16.95 14.18 -2.90
C PHE A 149 -16.65 14.19 -4.41
N PRO A 150 -15.38 14.24 -4.84
CA PRO A 150 -15.00 14.42 -6.23
C PRO A 150 -15.62 13.45 -7.23
N ASP A 151 -15.85 12.22 -6.82
CA ASP A 151 -16.39 11.13 -7.65
C ASP A 151 -17.73 10.61 -7.12
N ILE A 152 -18.55 11.50 -6.53
CA ILE A 152 -19.86 11.11 -5.93
C ILE A 152 -20.78 10.40 -6.93
N GLU A 153 -20.72 10.75 -8.22
CA GLU A 153 -21.49 10.09 -9.28
C GLU A 153 -21.12 8.61 -9.48
N PHE A 154 -19.98 8.20 -8.97
CA PHE A 154 -19.50 6.81 -8.99
C PHE A 154 -19.67 6.12 -7.64
N ALA A 155 -20.49 6.69 -6.74
CA ALA A 155 -20.72 6.11 -5.42
C ALA A 155 -21.01 4.60 -5.52
N PRO A 156 -20.46 3.79 -4.62
CA PRO A 156 -20.63 2.34 -4.67
C PRO A 156 -22.09 1.93 -4.64
N GLU A 157 -22.45 1.05 -5.54
CA GLU A 157 -23.73 0.36 -5.58
C GLU A 157 -23.50 -1.09 -6.02
N GLU A 158 -24.44 -1.98 -5.76
CA GLU A 158 -24.29 -3.38 -6.11
C GLU A 158 -24.10 -3.53 -7.63
N GLY A 159 -23.00 -4.20 -8.02
CA GLY A 159 -22.62 -4.39 -9.43
C GLY A 159 -21.90 -3.20 -10.07
N ALA A 160 -21.58 -2.14 -9.35
CA ALA A 160 -20.88 -0.97 -9.90
C ALA A 160 -19.38 -1.20 -10.18
N ASN A 161 -18.80 -2.28 -9.65
CA ASN A 161 -17.42 -2.63 -9.93
C ASN A 161 -17.21 -2.95 -11.41
N LEU A 162 -16.17 -2.33 -11.99
CA LEU A 162 -15.79 -2.59 -13.38
C LEU A 162 -14.82 -3.76 -13.43
N SER A 163 -15.24 -4.87 -14.03
CA SER A 163 -14.40 -6.06 -14.18
C SER A 163 -14.29 -6.48 -15.63
N ASP A 164 -13.08 -6.83 -16.05
CA ASP A 164 -12.81 -7.59 -17.26
C ASP A 164 -11.90 -8.77 -16.92
N PRO A 165 -11.55 -9.65 -17.90
CA PRO A 165 -10.73 -10.82 -17.64
C PRO A 165 -9.35 -10.51 -17.05
N ASP A 166 -8.81 -9.31 -17.29
CA ASP A 166 -7.44 -8.95 -16.98
C ASP A 166 -7.32 -7.98 -15.79
N MET A 167 -8.36 -7.18 -15.50
CA MET A 167 -8.31 -6.17 -14.45
C MET A 167 -9.70 -5.81 -13.90
N SER A 168 -9.77 -5.55 -12.60
CA SER A 168 -10.96 -5.05 -11.93
C SER A 168 -10.71 -3.72 -11.25
N VAL A 169 -11.66 -2.79 -11.38
CA VAL A 169 -11.75 -1.57 -10.57
C VAL A 169 -12.83 -1.78 -9.53
N VAL A 170 -12.43 -1.84 -8.28
CA VAL A 170 -13.31 -2.05 -7.11
C VAL A 170 -13.52 -0.73 -6.42
N ARG A 171 -14.77 -0.39 -6.12
CA ARG A 171 -15.11 0.91 -5.54
C ARG A 171 -15.24 0.86 -4.04
N GLY A 172 -14.76 1.91 -3.42
CA GLY A 172 -14.77 2.07 -1.99
C GLY A 172 -14.76 3.54 -1.58
N GLN A 173 -14.28 3.81 -0.39
CA GLN A 173 -14.20 5.16 0.15
C GLN A 173 -12.91 5.33 0.95
N GLU A 174 -12.21 6.44 0.75
CA GLU A 174 -11.33 6.93 1.81
C GLU A 174 -12.20 7.69 2.82
N TYR A 175 -12.37 7.11 4.01
CA TYR A 175 -13.07 7.76 5.11
C TYR A 175 -12.12 8.75 5.77
N HIS A 176 -12.22 10.02 5.34
CA HIS A 176 -11.22 11.05 5.55
C HIS A 176 -11.57 11.92 6.75
N THR A 177 -11.34 11.44 7.95
CA THR A 177 -11.51 12.20 9.20
C THR A 177 -10.16 12.69 9.72
N SER A 178 -9.98 14.01 9.78
CA SER A 178 -8.70 14.60 10.18
C SER A 178 -8.34 14.40 11.66
N TYR A 179 -9.33 14.19 12.55
CA TYR A 179 -9.09 13.99 13.97
C TYR A 179 -8.72 12.54 14.30
N TRP A 180 -9.50 11.58 13.77
CA TRP A 180 -9.36 10.16 14.08
C TRP A 180 -8.42 9.40 13.15
N GLY A 181 -7.91 10.07 12.10
CA GLY A 181 -7.07 9.47 11.06
C GLY A 181 -7.88 8.94 9.87
N HIS A 182 -7.23 8.82 8.73
CA HIS A 182 -7.85 8.37 7.48
C HIS A 182 -7.92 6.84 7.43
N ARG A 183 -8.98 6.33 6.79
CA ARG A 183 -9.16 4.88 6.61
C ARG A 183 -9.63 4.56 5.21
N GLY A 184 -9.02 3.54 4.62
CA GLY A 184 -9.46 2.97 3.35
C GLY A 184 -10.54 1.93 3.58
N VAL A 185 -11.69 2.11 2.94
CA VAL A 185 -12.81 1.18 2.96
C VAL A 185 -12.94 0.58 1.58
N LEU A 186 -12.66 -0.72 1.44
CA LEU A 186 -12.60 -1.43 0.17
C LEU A 186 -13.91 -2.16 -0.10
N ASP A 187 -14.37 -2.10 -1.35
CA ASP A 187 -15.51 -2.89 -1.85
C ASP A 187 -16.82 -2.63 -1.11
N LEU A 188 -17.21 -1.35 -0.98
CA LEU A 188 -18.52 -0.95 -0.54
C LEU A 188 -19.60 -1.37 -1.57
N LYS A 189 -20.79 -1.76 -1.11
CA LYS A 189 -21.87 -2.27 -1.95
C LYS A 189 -23.10 -1.34 -2.00
N ALA A 190 -23.31 -0.52 -0.98
CA ALA A 190 -24.55 0.22 -0.79
C ALA A 190 -24.34 1.71 -0.48
N GLY A 191 -23.48 2.36 -1.29
CA GLY A 191 -23.20 3.79 -1.15
C GLY A 191 -22.09 4.10 -0.16
N LEU A 192 -21.79 5.39 -0.03
CA LEU A 192 -20.75 5.90 0.84
C LEU A 192 -21.18 5.88 2.32
N LEU A 193 -20.21 5.78 3.20
CA LEU A 193 -20.42 5.86 4.66
C LEU A 193 -20.56 7.32 5.08
N LEU A 194 -21.59 7.61 5.86
CA LEU A 194 -21.90 8.94 6.36
C LEU A 194 -21.87 8.92 7.91
N PRO A 195 -21.56 10.04 8.55
CA PRO A 195 -21.52 11.42 8.03
C PRO A 195 -20.27 11.82 7.24
N GLY A 196 -19.25 11.01 7.17
CA GLY A 196 -18.01 11.31 6.45
C GLY A 196 -17.02 12.20 7.22
N TYR A 197 -17.45 12.87 8.28
CA TYR A 197 -16.63 13.74 9.11
C TYR A 197 -16.94 13.56 10.58
N ALA A 198 -15.88 13.75 11.40
CA ALA A 198 -15.97 14.08 12.82
C ALA A 198 -14.86 15.10 13.14
N GLY A 199 -15.14 16.04 14.03
CA GLY A 199 -14.18 17.05 14.45
C GLY A 199 -13.89 18.13 13.40
N TYR A 200 -14.87 18.45 12.53
CA TYR A 200 -14.73 19.53 11.54
C TYR A 200 -15.24 20.85 12.11
N PRO A 201 -14.35 21.75 12.59
CA PRO A 201 -14.74 22.96 13.32
C PRO A 201 -15.67 23.87 12.52
N ASN A 202 -16.60 24.55 13.21
CA ASN A 202 -17.56 25.49 12.64
C ASN A 202 -18.56 24.85 11.65
N THR A 203 -18.81 23.56 11.73
CA THR A 203 -19.81 22.84 10.92
C THR A 203 -20.72 22.01 11.82
N ALA A 204 -21.78 21.42 11.26
CA ALA A 204 -22.62 20.47 11.95
C ALA A 204 -21.89 19.17 12.32
N ALA A 205 -20.72 18.91 11.75
CA ALA A 205 -19.84 17.77 12.03
C ALA A 205 -18.67 18.16 12.97
N ALA A 206 -18.80 19.22 13.74
CA ALA A 206 -17.77 19.65 14.70
C ALA A 206 -17.54 18.65 15.82
N SER A 207 -18.58 17.92 16.25
CA SER A 207 -18.45 16.86 17.25
C SER A 207 -17.46 15.79 16.83
N LEU A 208 -16.76 15.19 17.79
CA LEU A 208 -15.89 14.03 17.57
C LEU A 208 -16.65 12.69 17.47
N TYR A 209 -17.96 12.72 17.55
CA TYR A 209 -18.86 11.59 17.32
C TYR A 209 -19.46 11.67 15.90
N PRO A 210 -19.52 10.51 15.18
CA PRO A 210 -19.07 9.19 15.55
C PRO A 210 -17.55 9.03 15.48
N MET A 211 -17.02 8.04 16.21
CA MET A 211 -15.66 7.57 16.02
C MET A 211 -15.55 6.74 14.71
N ASN A 212 -14.34 6.60 14.17
CA ASN A 212 -14.12 5.74 13.01
C ASN A 212 -14.59 4.31 13.28
N ALA A 213 -14.30 3.75 14.45
CA ALA A 213 -14.74 2.41 14.85
C ALA A 213 -16.26 2.17 14.75
N ASP A 214 -17.09 3.21 14.93
CA ASP A 214 -18.55 3.11 14.76
C ASP A 214 -18.95 2.99 13.28
N VAL A 215 -18.24 3.73 12.42
CA VAL A 215 -18.50 3.75 10.99
C VAL A 215 -18.07 2.43 10.34
N TYR A 216 -17.01 1.80 10.86
CA TYR A 216 -16.53 0.52 10.31
C TYR A 216 -17.51 -0.63 10.51
N ASP A 217 -18.36 -0.59 11.54
CA ASP A 217 -19.45 -1.55 11.67
C ASP A 217 -20.42 -1.49 10.49
N MET A 218 -20.66 -0.28 9.96
CA MET A 218 -21.46 -0.11 8.74
C MET A 218 -20.74 -0.61 7.47
N ALA A 219 -19.42 -0.46 7.40
CA ALA A 219 -18.62 -1.01 6.32
C ALA A 219 -18.63 -2.54 6.32
N HIS A 220 -18.34 -3.14 7.47
CA HIS A 220 -18.37 -4.60 7.64
C HIS A 220 -19.75 -5.21 7.39
N ALA A 221 -20.83 -4.51 7.75
CA ALA A 221 -22.19 -4.94 7.43
C ALA A 221 -22.48 -5.03 5.92
N GLN A 222 -21.71 -4.30 5.09
CA GLN A 222 -21.73 -4.39 3.64
C GLN A 222 -20.74 -5.43 3.07
N GLY A 223 -19.94 -6.10 3.91
CA GLY A 223 -18.86 -6.98 3.50
C GLY A 223 -17.62 -6.25 2.95
N ALA A 224 -17.49 -4.95 3.22
CA ALA A 224 -16.32 -4.16 2.92
C ALA A 224 -15.16 -4.48 3.88
N LEU A 225 -13.91 -4.21 3.46
CA LEU A 225 -12.73 -4.27 4.31
C LEU A 225 -12.29 -2.87 4.71
N VAL A 226 -11.73 -2.74 5.90
CA VAL A 226 -11.26 -1.46 6.44
C VAL A 226 -9.78 -1.52 6.78
N GLY A 227 -9.01 -0.52 6.32
CA GLY A 227 -7.58 -0.44 6.59
C GLY A 227 -7.11 0.93 7.06
N ALA A 228 -6.05 0.95 7.84
CA ALA A 228 -5.32 2.18 8.12
C ALA A 228 -4.48 2.56 6.88
N VAL A 229 -4.71 3.74 6.33
CA VAL A 229 -4.05 4.22 5.11
C VAL A 229 -3.00 5.27 5.46
N HIS A 230 -1.84 5.24 4.77
CA HIS A 230 -0.70 6.18 4.94
C HIS A 230 -0.53 6.73 6.37
N PRO A 231 -0.45 5.88 7.42
CA PRO A 231 -0.75 6.33 8.77
C PRO A 231 0.34 7.19 9.42
N PHE A 232 1.64 6.99 9.12
CA PHE A 232 2.71 7.63 9.89
C PHE A 232 3.92 8.06 9.05
N ASP A 233 4.18 9.38 8.97
CA ASP A 233 5.47 9.91 8.50
C ASP A 233 6.55 9.79 9.57
N ASP A 234 6.17 9.93 10.84
CA ASP A 234 7.02 9.75 12.01
C ASP A 234 6.35 8.81 13.01
N VAL A 235 7.15 8.05 13.74
CA VAL A 235 6.64 7.20 14.83
C VAL A 235 6.06 8.08 15.94
N PRO A 236 4.76 7.99 16.26
CA PRO A 236 4.18 8.77 17.36
C PRO A 236 4.87 8.44 18.69
N ASP A 237 5.22 9.49 19.46
CA ASP A 237 5.82 9.32 20.78
C ASP A 237 4.86 9.74 21.90
N PRO A 238 4.11 8.78 22.49
CA PRO A 238 3.19 9.08 23.58
C PRO A 238 3.89 9.51 24.88
N PHE A 239 5.21 9.33 24.99
CA PHE A 239 6.02 9.70 26.14
C PHE A 239 6.76 11.04 25.95
N ALA A 240 6.59 11.69 24.79
CA ALA A 240 7.27 12.93 24.44
C ALA A 240 7.07 14.04 25.50
N LYS A 241 8.13 14.85 25.68
CA LYS A 241 8.10 16.04 26.54
C LYS A 241 8.66 17.26 25.77
N PRO A 242 7.87 18.32 25.50
CA PRO A 242 6.46 18.46 25.90
C PRO A 242 5.54 17.40 25.27
N ALA A 243 4.35 17.22 25.86
CA ALA A 243 3.39 16.22 25.38
C ALA A 243 3.00 16.46 23.92
N GLN A 244 3.13 15.46 23.09
CA GLN A 244 2.67 15.46 21.72
C GLN A 244 1.15 15.27 21.65
N LYS A 245 0.49 16.00 20.75
CA LYS A 245 -0.92 15.75 20.44
C LYS A 245 -1.02 14.48 19.57
N ILE A 246 -1.69 13.47 20.07
CA ILE A 246 -1.94 12.22 19.36
C ILE A 246 -3.45 11.97 19.36
N THR A 247 -4.06 11.91 18.19
CA THR A 247 -5.51 11.75 18.01
C THR A 247 -5.89 10.60 17.09
N ASP A 248 -4.94 10.03 16.34
CA ASP A 248 -5.24 8.88 15.47
C ASP A 248 -5.79 7.71 16.27
N GLU A 249 -6.92 7.16 15.79
CA GLU A 249 -7.70 6.13 16.44
C GLU A 249 -7.11 4.72 16.28
N LEU A 250 -6.00 4.54 15.52
CA LEU A 250 -5.44 3.22 15.19
C LEU A 250 -5.40 2.23 16.37
N PRO A 251 -4.86 2.56 17.56
CA PRO A 251 -4.82 1.60 18.65
C PRO A 251 -6.21 1.24 19.17
N VAL A 252 -7.19 2.12 19.06
CA VAL A 252 -8.58 1.85 19.43
C VAL A 252 -9.23 0.91 18.44
N ASP A 253 -9.07 1.19 17.14
CA ASP A 253 -9.60 0.38 16.05
C ASP A 253 -9.08 -1.06 16.12
N VAL A 254 -7.78 -1.23 16.39
CA VAL A 254 -7.14 -2.54 16.52
C VAL A 254 -7.63 -3.27 17.79
N ALA A 255 -7.70 -2.57 18.92
CA ALA A 255 -8.19 -3.16 20.18
C ALA A 255 -9.62 -3.67 20.08
N LEU A 256 -10.47 -2.96 19.33
CA LEU A 256 -11.87 -3.30 19.11
C LEU A 256 -12.08 -4.27 17.93
N GLY A 257 -11.01 -4.72 17.27
CA GLY A 257 -11.07 -5.66 16.15
C GLY A 257 -11.77 -5.09 14.92
N LYS A 258 -11.53 -3.80 14.63
CA LYS A 258 -12.21 -3.08 13.53
C LYS A 258 -11.35 -2.92 12.28
N LEU A 259 -10.04 -3.19 12.32
CA LEU A 259 -9.14 -3.10 11.18
C LEU A 259 -8.83 -4.47 10.59
N ASP A 260 -8.89 -4.55 9.27
CA ASP A 260 -8.63 -5.75 8.48
C ASP A 260 -7.21 -5.78 7.91
N TYR A 261 -6.60 -4.60 7.63
CA TYR A 261 -5.24 -4.46 7.11
C TYR A 261 -4.63 -3.10 7.48
N MET A 262 -3.33 -2.96 7.24
CA MET A 262 -2.61 -1.69 7.40
C MET A 262 -1.71 -1.46 6.18
N GLU A 263 -1.78 -0.27 5.57
CA GLU A 263 -0.84 0.14 4.53
C GLU A 263 0.52 0.37 5.15
N ILE A 264 1.44 -0.58 4.92
CA ILE A 264 2.84 -0.46 5.37
C ILE A 264 3.66 0.27 4.32
N VAL A 265 3.29 0.11 3.06
CA VAL A 265 3.88 0.83 1.92
C VAL A 265 2.80 1.72 1.32
N GLY A 266 3.03 3.02 1.33
CA GLY A 266 2.05 4.03 0.90
C GLY A 266 2.62 5.43 1.01
N PHE A 267 1.77 6.43 0.92
CA PHE A 267 2.15 7.86 0.94
C PHE A 267 2.74 8.37 2.28
N SER A 268 3.04 7.51 3.23
CA SER A 268 3.73 7.82 4.48
C SER A 268 5.13 7.19 4.53
N ASP A 269 5.91 7.47 5.58
CA ASP A 269 7.20 6.81 5.75
C ASP A 269 7.03 5.32 6.09
N HIS A 270 7.51 4.45 5.22
CA HIS A 270 7.33 3.00 5.35
C HIS A 270 7.98 2.43 6.61
N LYS A 271 9.16 2.94 7.00
CA LYS A 271 9.89 2.47 8.18
C LYS A 271 9.19 2.89 9.47
N SER A 272 8.69 4.13 9.54
CA SER A 272 7.92 4.64 10.68
C SER A 272 6.61 3.88 10.83
N THR A 273 5.91 3.65 9.73
CA THR A 273 4.68 2.86 9.70
C THR A 273 4.92 1.42 10.15
N ALA A 274 5.96 0.76 9.62
CA ALA A 274 6.34 -0.60 10.00
C ALA A 274 6.71 -0.70 11.49
N ALA A 275 7.35 0.31 12.06
CA ALA A 275 7.71 0.32 13.48
C ALA A 275 6.46 0.27 14.39
N VAL A 276 5.40 1.00 14.06
CA VAL A 276 4.12 0.94 14.79
C VAL A 276 3.43 -0.41 14.56
N TRP A 277 3.41 -0.89 13.32
CA TRP A 277 2.84 -2.20 12.97
C TRP A 277 3.49 -3.35 13.73
N TYR A 278 4.83 -3.37 13.84
CA TYR A 278 5.57 -4.38 14.60
C TYR A 278 5.16 -4.42 16.08
N ARG A 279 4.90 -3.25 16.68
CA ARG A 279 4.40 -3.19 18.07
C ARG A 279 3.02 -3.84 18.22
N LEU A 280 2.12 -3.65 17.25
CA LEU A 280 0.81 -4.33 17.23
C LEU A 280 0.96 -5.85 17.10
N LEU A 281 1.83 -6.30 16.18
CA LEU A 281 2.12 -7.72 15.99
C LEU A 281 2.75 -8.35 17.25
N ASN A 282 3.60 -7.63 17.98
CA ASN A 282 4.20 -8.07 19.25
C ASN A 282 3.18 -8.29 20.36
N LEU A 283 1.98 -7.74 20.21
CA LEU A 283 0.85 -7.95 21.10
C LEU A 283 -0.09 -9.07 20.61
N GLY A 284 0.30 -9.76 19.54
CA GLY A 284 -0.45 -10.85 18.93
C GLY A 284 -1.69 -10.41 18.14
N PHE A 285 -1.80 -9.13 17.77
CA PHE A 285 -2.77 -8.70 16.78
C PHE A 285 -2.32 -9.19 15.40
N ARG A 286 -3.27 -9.74 14.62
CA ARG A 286 -2.99 -10.23 13.27
C ARG A 286 -3.50 -9.19 12.28
N LEU A 287 -2.59 -8.37 11.80
CA LEU A 287 -2.89 -7.26 10.90
C LEU A 287 -2.04 -7.43 9.63
N PRO A 288 -2.63 -7.79 8.48
CA PRO A 288 -1.92 -7.95 7.22
C PRO A 288 -1.23 -6.67 6.73
N ALA A 289 -0.08 -6.84 6.07
CA ALA A 289 0.58 -5.77 5.34
C ALA A 289 -0.14 -5.49 4.02
N GLY A 290 -0.63 -4.27 3.86
CA GLY A 290 -1.18 -3.72 2.64
C GLY A 290 -0.26 -2.67 2.03
N ALA A 291 -0.62 -2.21 0.81
CA ALA A 291 0.01 -1.09 0.15
C ALA A 291 -0.96 -0.35 -0.77
N GLY A 292 -0.91 0.97 -0.74
CA GLY A 292 -1.71 1.83 -1.57
C GLY A 292 -0.99 3.14 -1.90
N THR A 293 -1.06 3.56 -3.16
CA THR A 293 -0.30 4.71 -3.66
C THR A 293 -0.86 6.04 -3.17
N ASP A 294 -2.16 6.11 -2.88
CA ASP A 294 -2.92 7.36 -2.73
C ASP A 294 -2.81 8.23 -4.02
N ALA A 295 -2.72 7.57 -5.16
CA ALA A 295 -2.53 8.21 -6.45
C ALA A 295 -3.75 9.05 -6.84
N THR A 296 -3.49 10.26 -7.33
CA THR A 296 -4.51 11.17 -7.87
C THR A 296 -4.43 11.14 -9.39
N THR A 297 -5.13 10.21 -10.02
CA THR A 297 -4.89 9.84 -11.43
C THR A 297 -5.34 10.87 -12.46
N ASN A 298 -6.06 11.91 -12.03
CA ASN A 298 -6.46 13.04 -12.87
C ASN A 298 -5.42 14.17 -12.93
N TYR A 299 -4.39 14.17 -12.12
CA TYR A 299 -3.34 15.18 -12.16
C TYR A 299 -2.26 14.84 -13.18
N ALA A 300 -1.78 15.85 -13.91
CA ALA A 300 -0.64 15.69 -14.81
C ALA A 300 0.68 15.53 -14.04
N ALA A 301 0.76 16.12 -12.86
CA ALA A 301 1.83 15.92 -11.89
C ALA A 301 1.23 15.35 -10.60
N PRO A 302 1.10 14.03 -10.48
CA PRO A 302 0.52 13.39 -9.31
C PRO A 302 1.39 13.67 -8.07
N ILE A 303 0.78 14.23 -7.04
CA ILE A 303 1.48 14.58 -5.79
C ILE A 303 2.10 13.33 -5.14
N ARG A 304 1.55 12.15 -5.41
CA ARG A 304 1.85 10.89 -4.75
C ARG A 304 2.44 9.81 -5.65
N GLY A 305 2.81 10.16 -6.88
CA GLY A 305 3.33 9.23 -7.87
C GLY A 305 2.25 8.64 -8.79
N GLN A 306 2.67 7.76 -9.69
CA GLN A 306 1.76 7.08 -10.60
C GLN A 306 1.01 5.95 -9.91
N LEU A 307 -0.15 5.64 -10.43
CA LEU A 307 -0.97 4.49 -10.03
C LEU A 307 -0.14 3.21 -9.88
N GLY A 308 -0.33 2.49 -8.79
CA GLY A 308 0.35 1.24 -8.52
C GLY A 308 1.85 1.36 -8.25
N PHE A 309 2.31 2.56 -7.95
CA PHE A 309 3.67 2.82 -7.49
C PHE A 309 3.94 2.09 -6.17
N ASP A 310 3.07 2.29 -5.17
CA ASP A 310 2.97 1.46 -3.99
C ASP A 310 1.87 0.43 -4.22
N ARG A 311 2.21 -0.85 -4.11
CA ARG A 311 1.27 -1.93 -4.40
C ARG A 311 1.42 -3.12 -3.48
N VAL A 312 0.32 -3.83 -3.32
CA VAL A 312 0.29 -5.12 -2.65
C VAL A 312 0.22 -6.25 -3.69
N TYR A 313 0.94 -7.32 -3.44
CA TYR A 313 0.74 -8.59 -4.10
C TYR A 313 0.05 -9.54 -3.14
N ILE A 314 -1.03 -10.14 -3.60
CA ILE A 314 -1.84 -11.07 -2.82
C ILE A 314 -1.79 -12.44 -3.49
N ARG A 315 -1.47 -13.47 -2.70
CA ARG A 315 -1.45 -14.85 -3.18
C ARG A 315 -2.86 -15.43 -3.16
N ILE A 316 -3.31 -15.86 -4.34
CA ILE A 316 -4.58 -16.57 -4.52
C ILE A 316 -4.35 -17.94 -5.17
N PRO A 317 -5.30 -18.87 -5.08
CA PRO A 317 -5.24 -20.13 -5.84
C PRO A 317 -5.11 -19.91 -7.35
N GLU A 318 -4.59 -20.92 -8.06
CA GLU A 318 -4.63 -20.93 -9.52
C GLU A 318 -6.06 -20.80 -10.05
N GLY A 319 -6.22 -20.12 -11.19
CA GLY A 319 -7.52 -19.91 -11.83
C GLY A 319 -7.87 -18.43 -12.02
N PRO A 320 -9.17 -18.08 -12.22
CA PRO A 320 -9.61 -16.72 -12.42
C PRO A 320 -9.36 -15.82 -11.21
N VAL A 321 -9.01 -14.57 -11.45
CA VAL A 321 -8.92 -13.55 -10.41
C VAL A 321 -10.33 -13.05 -10.13
N THR A 322 -10.77 -13.13 -8.88
CA THR A 322 -12.01 -12.53 -8.42
C THR A 322 -11.77 -11.62 -7.23
N THR A 323 -12.59 -10.61 -7.05
CA THR A 323 -12.51 -9.68 -5.92
C THR A 323 -12.60 -10.43 -4.59
N ASP A 324 -13.46 -11.43 -4.48
CA ASP A 324 -13.63 -12.20 -3.24
C ASP A 324 -12.40 -13.03 -2.88
N LEU A 325 -11.78 -13.73 -3.85
CA LEU A 325 -10.53 -14.47 -3.63
C LEU A 325 -9.39 -13.52 -3.24
N TRP A 326 -9.35 -12.35 -3.85
CA TRP A 326 -8.35 -11.35 -3.56
C TRP A 326 -8.51 -10.75 -2.15
N LYS A 327 -9.75 -10.40 -1.76
CA LYS A 327 -10.10 -9.96 -0.39
C LYS A 327 -9.78 -11.03 0.66
N ASP A 328 -10.14 -12.29 0.39
CA ASP A 328 -9.81 -13.42 1.28
C ASP A 328 -8.30 -13.57 1.49
N GLY A 329 -7.51 -13.41 0.41
CA GLY A 329 -6.06 -13.44 0.47
C GLY A 329 -5.49 -12.28 1.30
N LEU A 330 -6.05 -11.07 1.19
CA LEU A 330 -5.69 -9.91 2.00
C LEU A 330 -5.98 -10.17 3.49
N LEU A 331 -7.20 -10.56 3.82
CA LEU A 331 -7.62 -10.87 5.19
C LEU A 331 -6.76 -11.95 5.86
N LYS A 332 -6.32 -12.93 5.09
CA LYS A 332 -5.45 -14.01 5.58
C LYS A 332 -3.97 -13.63 5.67
N GLY A 333 -3.62 -12.40 5.28
CA GLY A 333 -2.22 -11.97 5.27
C GLY A 333 -1.35 -12.72 4.26
N ARG A 334 -1.94 -13.24 3.18
CA ARG A 334 -1.21 -13.88 2.08
C ARG A 334 -0.64 -12.83 1.15
N THR A 335 0.11 -11.88 1.72
CA THR A 335 0.49 -10.64 1.03
C THR A 335 1.96 -10.30 1.20
N PHE A 336 2.45 -9.48 0.28
CA PHE A 336 3.59 -8.61 0.52
C PHE A 336 3.30 -7.23 -0.08
N ALA A 337 3.79 -6.18 0.60
CA ALA A 337 3.67 -4.78 0.22
C ALA A 337 4.99 -4.29 -0.36
N THR A 338 4.98 -3.49 -1.43
CA THR A 338 6.20 -3.08 -2.14
C THR A 338 6.02 -1.82 -2.98
N ASN A 339 7.12 -1.06 -3.15
CA ASN A 339 7.28 -0.04 -4.18
C ASN A 339 8.32 -0.42 -5.26
N GLY A 340 8.86 -1.65 -5.23
CA GLY A 340 9.87 -2.10 -6.19
C GLY A 340 10.26 -3.57 -6.03
N PRO A 341 10.88 -3.98 -4.89
CA PRO A 341 11.31 -5.36 -4.67
C PRO A 341 10.15 -6.34 -4.53
N LEU A 342 10.22 -7.50 -5.18
CA LEU A 342 9.28 -8.61 -5.07
C LEU A 342 9.81 -9.65 -4.11
N LEU A 343 8.99 -10.09 -3.14
CA LEU A 343 9.39 -10.96 -2.04
C LEU A 343 8.59 -12.25 -1.98
N ASN A 344 9.28 -13.38 -1.80
CA ASN A 344 8.65 -14.64 -1.42
C ASN A 344 9.36 -15.22 -0.20
N PHE A 345 8.58 -15.57 0.83
CA PHE A 345 9.11 -16.03 2.10
C PHE A 345 8.35 -17.25 2.62
N GLN A 346 9.11 -18.24 3.08
CA GLN A 346 8.60 -19.41 3.76
C GLN A 346 9.42 -19.70 5.01
N LEU A 347 8.74 -20.13 6.04
CA LEU A 347 9.36 -20.57 7.28
C LEU A 347 8.83 -21.97 7.61
N SER A 348 9.73 -22.97 7.66
CA SER A 348 9.39 -24.40 7.83
C SER A 348 8.36 -24.91 6.82
N GLY A 349 8.35 -24.37 5.60
CA GLY A 349 7.38 -24.73 4.55
C GLY A 349 6.10 -23.88 4.56
N GLU A 350 5.76 -23.25 5.68
CA GLU A 350 4.59 -22.35 5.76
C GLU A 350 4.89 -21.02 5.09
N MET A 351 3.91 -20.53 4.34
CA MET A 351 3.97 -19.23 3.66
C MET A 351 3.44 -18.11 4.55
N VAL A 352 3.65 -16.89 4.11
CA VAL A 352 3.12 -15.68 4.77
C VAL A 352 1.60 -15.78 4.95
N GLY A 353 1.12 -15.28 6.09
CA GLY A 353 -0.27 -15.40 6.55
C GLY A 353 -0.56 -16.66 7.36
N GLU A 354 0.28 -17.70 7.27
CA GLU A 354 0.10 -18.97 7.97
C GLU A 354 0.76 -18.99 9.36
N GLU A 355 0.49 -20.02 10.15
CA GLU A 355 0.97 -20.16 11.53
C GLU A 355 1.77 -21.45 11.73
N LEU A 356 2.93 -21.29 12.36
CA LEU A 356 3.75 -22.39 12.88
C LEU A 356 3.52 -22.58 14.37
N ALA A 357 3.23 -23.80 14.79
CA ALA A 357 3.07 -24.15 16.19
C ALA A 357 4.16 -25.15 16.65
N PHE A 358 4.85 -24.81 17.73
CA PHE A 358 5.89 -25.64 18.34
C PHE A 358 5.60 -25.86 19.83
N ASN A 359 5.93 -27.05 20.33
CA ASN A 359 5.80 -27.37 21.76
C ASN A 359 6.90 -26.73 22.63
N ALA A 360 8.03 -26.35 22.03
CA ALA A 360 9.18 -25.76 22.71
C ALA A 360 9.97 -24.84 21.76
N PRO A 361 10.82 -23.95 22.26
CA PRO A 361 11.73 -23.14 21.45
C PRO A 361 12.55 -23.98 20.46
N GLN A 362 12.75 -23.45 19.27
CA GLN A 362 13.47 -24.10 18.19
C GLN A 362 14.83 -23.42 17.95
N THR A 363 15.88 -24.20 17.75
CA THR A 363 17.22 -23.69 17.49
C THR A 363 17.53 -23.47 16.01
N ALA A 364 16.83 -24.20 15.11
CA ALA A 364 17.13 -24.18 13.69
C ALA A 364 15.83 -24.48 12.88
N VAL A 365 15.03 -23.44 12.66
CA VAL A 365 13.84 -23.53 11.80
C VAL A 365 14.22 -23.19 10.36
N PRO A 366 13.99 -24.05 9.39
CA PRO A 366 14.35 -23.81 8.00
C PRO A 366 13.54 -22.67 7.40
N PHE A 367 14.18 -21.86 6.55
CA PHE A 367 13.52 -20.82 5.76
C PHE A 367 13.92 -20.89 4.29
N SER A 368 13.04 -20.34 3.43
CA SER A 368 13.34 -19.98 2.05
C SER A 368 12.93 -18.54 1.83
N ALA A 369 13.86 -17.75 1.28
CA ALA A 369 13.66 -16.33 0.97
C ALA A 369 14.06 -16.07 -0.48
N LYS A 370 13.17 -15.40 -1.24
CA LYS A 370 13.46 -15.00 -2.62
C LYS A 370 13.25 -13.51 -2.78
N LEU A 371 14.14 -12.88 -3.53
CA LEU A 371 14.08 -11.49 -3.98
C LEU A 371 14.17 -11.44 -5.50
N ARG A 372 13.31 -10.65 -6.12
CA ARG A 372 13.47 -10.15 -7.50
C ARG A 372 13.18 -8.65 -7.49
N SER A 373 14.01 -7.87 -8.16
CA SER A 373 13.83 -6.42 -8.19
C SER A 373 14.25 -5.83 -9.52
N ILE A 374 13.58 -4.75 -9.91
CA ILE A 374 13.96 -3.95 -11.08
C ILE A 374 15.05 -2.92 -10.77
N VAL A 375 15.39 -2.76 -9.49
CA VAL A 375 16.46 -1.89 -8.98
C VAL A 375 17.32 -2.66 -7.97
N PRO A 376 18.58 -2.25 -7.73
CA PRO A 376 19.38 -2.81 -6.64
C PRO A 376 18.73 -2.62 -5.28
N VAL A 377 18.91 -3.60 -4.38
CA VAL A 377 18.46 -3.57 -2.99
C VAL A 377 19.70 -3.63 -2.08
N ASP A 378 19.73 -2.79 -1.03
CA ASP A 378 20.88 -2.74 -0.14
C ASP A 378 20.78 -3.81 0.97
N HIS A 379 19.58 -4.04 1.49
CA HIS A 379 19.34 -4.93 2.62
C HIS A 379 18.23 -5.94 2.32
N LEU A 380 18.46 -7.21 2.65
CA LEU A 380 17.47 -8.28 2.65
C LEU A 380 17.53 -8.98 4.00
N GLU A 381 16.48 -8.88 4.80
CA GLU A 381 16.51 -9.23 6.21
C GLU A 381 15.33 -10.12 6.61
N ILE A 382 15.58 -11.09 7.48
CA ILE A 382 14.50 -11.76 8.22
C ILE A 382 14.37 -11.05 9.56
N VAL A 383 13.19 -10.45 9.76
CA VAL A 383 12.82 -9.73 10.98
C VAL A 383 11.83 -10.55 11.77
N CYS A 384 12.12 -10.89 13.02
CA CYS A 384 11.20 -11.57 13.92
C CYS A 384 11.01 -10.73 15.19
N ASN A 385 9.75 -10.51 15.59
CA ASN A 385 9.39 -9.73 16.78
C ASN A 385 10.08 -8.34 16.81
N GLY A 386 10.15 -7.68 15.64
CA GLY A 386 10.74 -6.35 15.47
C GLY A 386 12.29 -6.32 15.49
N ARG A 387 12.96 -7.47 15.43
CA ARG A 387 14.42 -7.56 15.44
C ARG A 387 14.93 -8.29 14.21
N VAL A 388 15.97 -7.76 13.58
CA VAL A 388 16.69 -8.47 12.52
C VAL A 388 17.36 -9.71 13.12
N VAL A 389 16.84 -10.90 12.79
CA VAL A 389 17.42 -12.18 13.25
C VAL A 389 18.44 -12.73 12.27
N LYS A 390 18.34 -12.30 10.99
CA LYS A 390 19.29 -12.68 9.96
C LYS A 390 19.28 -11.68 8.81
N GLU A 391 20.44 -11.14 8.49
CA GLU A 391 20.69 -10.43 7.24
C GLU A 391 21.15 -11.44 6.18
N LEU A 392 20.54 -11.36 4.99
CA LEU A 392 20.80 -12.25 3.87
C LEU A 392 21.71 -11.53 2.87
N LYS A 393 22.87 -12.13 2.60
CA LYS A 393 23.85 -11.54 1.69
C LYS A 393 23.31 -11.41 0.27
N LEU A 394 23.34 -10.21 -0.28
CA LEU A 394 23.06 -9.91 -1.66
C LEU A 394 24.36 -9.86 -2.46
N GLU A 395 24.38 -10.48 -3.64
CA GLU A 395 25.55 -10.57 -4.52
C GLU A 395 25.31 -9.90 -5.88
N GLY A 396 26.39 -9.59 -6.58
CA GLY A 396 26.33 -9.05 -7.94
C GLY A 396 25.58 -7.73 -8.04
N LYS A 397 24.51 -7.70 -8.82
CA LYS A 397 23.66 -6.51 -9.02
C LYS A 397 22.70 -6.24 -7.85
N ARG A 398 22.61 -7.12 -6.87
CA ARG A 398 21.73 -7.02 -5.70
C ARG A 398 20.22 -6.89 -6.05
N ASP A 399 19.84 -7.39 -7.21
CA ASP A 399 18.46 -7.37 -7.74
C ASP A 399 17.79 -8.76 -7.70
N THR A 400 18.54 -9.78 -7.30
CA THR A 400 18.08 -11.17 -7.27
C THR A 400 18.73 -11.93 -6.11
N ALA A 401 17.94 -12.67 -5.36
CA ALA A 401 18.43 -13.62 -4.36
C ALA A 401 17.48 -14.83 -4.25
N ASP A 402 18.06 -16.03 -4.08
CA ASP A 402 17.38 -17.26 -3.69
C ASP A 402 18.19 -17.87 -2.54
N VAL A 403 17.75 -17.68 -1.32
CA VAL A 403 18.50 -18.03 -0.10
C VAL A 403 17.69 -19.00 0.74
N THR A 404 18.33 -20.08 1.16
CA THR A 404 17.79 -21.02 2.15
C THR A 404 18.73 -21.10 3.35
N GLY A 405 18.18 -21.45 4.50
CA GLY A 405 18.97 -21.58 5.72
C GLY A 405 18.11 -21.86 6.94
N THR A 406 18.60 -21.55 8.11
CA THR A 406 17.86 -21.71 9.36
C THR A 406 17.97 -20.46 10.23
N ILE A 407 16.92 -20.25 11.05
CA ILE A 407 16.89 -19.25 12.11
C ILE A 407 16.41 -19.89 13.42
N PRO A 408 16.84 -19.36 14.58
CA PRO A 408 16.28 -19.77 15.87
C PRO A 408 14.94 -19.07 16.12
N LEU A 409 13.97 -19.78 16.69
CA LEU A 409 12.72 -19.24 17.22
C LEU A 409 12.65 -19.54 18.72
N LYS A 410 12.82 -18.52 19.54
CA LYS A 410 12.94 -18.67 21.01
C LYS A 410 11.62 -18.41 21.74
N GLU A 411 10.74 -17.64 21.16
CA GLU A 411 9.48 -17.19 21.73
C GLU A 411 8.38 -17.10 20.66
N SER A 412 7.14 -17.06 21.08
CA SER A 412 6.00 -16.82 20.20
C SER A 412 6.06 -15.43 19.61
N GLY A 413 5.53 -15.27 18.41
CA GLY A 413 5.53 -13.98 17.73
C GLY A 413 5.26 -14.12 16.25
N TRP A 414 6.13 -13.53 15.44
CA TRP A 414 5.97 -13.40 14.01
C TRP A 414 7.32 -13.20 13.32
N CYS A 415 7.40 -13.57 12.05
CA CYS A 415 8.57 -13.29 11.20
C CYS A 415 8.13 -12.79 9.83
N VAL A 416 8.84 -11.78 9.30
CA VAL A 416 8.67 -11.24 7.94
C VAL A 416 9.99 -11.28 7.19
N LEU A 417 9.92 -11.26 5.86
CA LEU A 417 11.03 -10.90 5.00
C LEU A 417 10.91 -9.43 4.64
N LEU A 418 11.97 -8.69 4.87
CA LEU A 418 12.09 -7.25 4.63
C LEU A 418 13.20 -7.00 3.61
N ALA A 419 12.94 -6.16 2.59
CA ALA A 419 13.93 -5.66 1.66
C ALA A 419 13.85 -4.15 1.58
N TRP A 420 15.01 -3.47 1.64
CA TRP A 420 15.05 -2.01 1.56
C TRP A 420 16.38 -1.49 1.07
N SER A 421 16.40 -0.23 0.63
CA SER A 421 17.60 0.49 0.21
C SER A 421 17.70 1.82 0.94
N ASP A 422 18.90 2.42 0.96
CA ASP A 422 19.11 3.75 1.55
C ASP A 422 18.51 4.87 0.69
N LYS A 423 18.32 4.62 -0.60
CA LYS A 423 17.76 5.56 -1.57
C LYS A 423 17.02 4.80 -2.68
N ALA A 424 16.17 5.51 -3.41
CA ALA A 424 15.57 4.99 -4.63
C ALA A 424 16.48 5.17 -5.85
N GLU A 425 16.36 4.24 -6.80
CA GLU A 425 16.90 4.35 -8.15
C GLU A 425 15.76 4.20 -9.17
N TYR A 426 15.81 4.96 -10.28
CA TYR A 426 14.81 4.82 -11.34
C TYR A 426 14.81 3.37 -11.89
N PRO A 427 13.63 2.73 -12.08
CA PRO A 427 12.29 3.31 -12.15
C PRO A 427 11.46 3.30 -10.84
N VAL A 428 12.05 3.06 -9.67
CA VAL A 428 11.36 3.23 -8.40
C VAL A 428 11.34 4.72 -8.06
N LEU A 429 10.15 5.30 -8.03
CA LEU A 429 9.94 6.75 -7.93
C LEU A 429 9.60 7.17 -6.48
N ASP A 430 10.42 6.77 -5.51
CA ASP A 430 10.23 7.02 -4.08
C ASP A 430 11.51 7.53 -3.41
N LYS A 431 11.48 7.75 -2.11
CA LYS A 431 12.64 8.09 -1.29
C LYS A 431 13.63 6.93 -1.22
N TYR A 432 13.12 5.71 -1.10
CA TYR A 432 13.90 4.48 -1.08
C TYR A 432 13.07 3.27 -1.55
N ALA A 433 13.74 2.26 -2.10
CA ALA A 433 13.07 1.00 -2.41
C ALA A 433 12.75 0.26 -1.10
N TYR A 434 11.52 -0.26 -0.99
CA TYR A 434 11.04 -0.95 0.20
C TYR A 434 10.04 -2.06 -0.14
N ALA A 435 10.16 -3.18 0.55
CA ALA A 435 9.15 -4.22 0.51
C ALA A 435 9.15 -5.03 1.81
N THR A 436 7.98 -5.40 2.30
CA THR A 436 7.81 -6.29 3.44
C THR A 436 6.72 -7.32 3.18
N THR A 437 6.93 -8.56 3.61
CA THR A 437 5.86 -9.56 3.59
C THR A 437 4.92 -9.35 4.78
N SER A 438 3.69 -9.83 4.70
CA SER A 438 2.92 -10.17 5.89
C SER A 438 3.64 -11.25 6.69
N PRO A 439 3.32 -11.38 7.99
CA PRO A 439 4.00 -12.33 8.85
C PRO A 439 3.73 -13.80 8.52
N VAL A 440 4.73 -14.66 8.77
CA VAL A 440 4.48 -16.02 9.24
C VAL A 440 4.39 -15.95 10.76
N TYR A 441 3.27 -16.38 11.33
CA TYR A 441 3.05 -16.35 12.77
C TYR A 441 3.67 -17.55 13.44
N VAL A 442 4.10 -17.39 14.69
CA VAL A 442 4.79 -18.43 15.46
C VAL A 442 4.18 -18.54 16.84
N THR A 443 3.70 -19.75 17.17
CA THR A 443 3.20 -20.08 18.49
C THR A 443 4.09 -21.14 19.15
N ILE A 444 4.65 -20.84 20.33
CA ILE A 444 5.46 -21.77 21.11
C ILE A 444 4.78 -22.10 22.44
N ALA A 445 4.60 -23.40 22.70
CA ALA A 445 3.91 -23.91 23.88
C ALA A 445 2.52 -23.31 24.11
N GLY A 446 1.79 -23.02 23.01
CA GLY A 446 0.44 -22.44 23.04
C GLY A 446 0.37 -21.01 23.60
N ARG A 447 1.49 -20.30 23.72
CA ARG A 447 1.51 -18.93 24.24
C ARG A 447 1.29 -17.93 23.12
N ARG A 448 0.54 -16.88 23.42
CA ARG A 448 0.39 -15.72 22.54
C ARG A 448 1.67 -14.88 22.53
N ALA A 449 1.94 -14.17 21.44
CA ALA A 449 2.93 -13.10 21.40
C ALA A 449 2.53 -11.99 22.39
N TYR A 450 3.48 -11.51 23.18
CA TYR A 450 3.24 -10.43 24.14
C TYR A 450 4.51 -9.63 24.40
N SER A 451 4.40 -8.31 24.35
CA SER A 451 5.42 -7.34 24.75
C SER A 451 4.84 -6.36 25.75
N LYS A 452 5.38 -6.35 26.96
CA LYS A 452 4.95 -5.39 27.99
C LYS A 452 5.23 -3.94 27.56
N GLU A 453 6.38 -3.70 26.93
CA GLU A 453 6.76 -2.37 26.43
C GLU A 453 5.74 -1.84 25.42
N ASP A 454 5.34 -2.69 24.46
CA ASP A 454 4.39 -2.30 23.43
C ASP A 454 2.96 -2.13 23.96
N ALA A 455 2.56 -2.91 24.96
CA ALA A 455 1.29 -2.69 25.67
C ALA A 455 1.28 -1.33 26.40
N GLU A 456 2.35 -0.98 27.10
CA GLU A 456 2.47 0.34 27.75
C GLU A 456 2.51 1.49 26.72
N TYR A 457 3.13 1.28 25.56
CA TYR A 457 3.17 2.25 24.46
C TYR A 457 1.74 2.60 23.98
N PHE A 458 0.90 1.59 23.67
CA PHE A 458 -0.45 1.85 23.19
C PHE A 458 -1.39 2.34 24.30
N LYS A 459 -1.20 1.92 25.54
CA LYS A 459 -1.91 2.52 26.68
C LYS A 459 -1.61 4.00 26.80
N ALA A 460 -0.34 4.37 26.75
CA ALA A 460 0.08 5.77 26.80
C ALA A 460 -0.44 6.58 25.61
N TRP A 461 -0.49 5.98 24.40
CA TRP A 461 -1.10 6.61 23.23
C TRP A 461 -2.58 6.93 23.48
N ILE A 462 -3.36 5.94 23.92
CA ILE A 462 -4.79 6.14 24.22
C ILE A 462 -4.97 7.14 25.38
N ASP A 463 -4.12 7.13 26.39
CA ASP A 463 -4.15 8.12 27.49
C ASP A 463 -3.93 9.55 26.94
N ARG A 464 -3.03 9.76 25.96
CA ARG A 464 -2.87 11.05 25.25
C ARG A 464 -4.10 11.43 24.45
N THR A 465 -4.68 10.47 23.74
CA THR A 465 -5.93 10.70 22.98
C THR A 465 -7.06 11.10 23.93
N ILE A 466 -7.23 10.41 25.06
CA ILE A 466 -8.20 10.75 26.10
C ILE A 466 -7.99 12.18 26.62
N GLU A 467 -6.74 12.55 26.97
CA GLU A 467 -6.40 13.87 27.50
C GLU A 467 -6.77 15.01 26.53
N VAL A 468 -6.52 14.83 25.23
CA VAL A 468 -6.84 15.81 24.19
C VAL A 468 -8.34 15.86 23.92
N THR A 469 -8.99 14.69 23.85
CA THR A 469 -10.42 14.55 23.55
C THR A 469 -11.28 15.10 24.69
N GLU A 470 -10.86 14.93 25.93
CA GLU A 470 -11.59 15.48 27.09
C GLU A 470 -11.67 17.01 27.06
N LYS A 471 -10.63 17.68 26.57
CA LYS A 471 -10.54 19.14 26.44
C LYS A 471 -11.20 19.70 25.17
N TYR A 472 -11.68 18.80 24.28
CA TYR A 472 -12.31 19.20 23.03
C TYR A 472 -13.64 19.91 23.30
N PRO A 473 -13.89 21.13 22.71
CA PRO A 473 -15.01 21.97 23.11
C PRO A 473 -16.33 21.67 22.36
N ASP A 474 -16.26 21.17 21.11
CA ASP A 474 -17.37 21.24 20.18
C ASP A 474 -18.17 19.93 20.10
N TRP A 475 -18.78 19.53 21.21
CA TRP A 475 -19.67 18.38 21.30
C TRP A 475 -21.12 18.77 21.02
N ASN A 476 -21.89 17.96 20.27
CA ASN A 476 -23.31 18.19 20.08
C ASN A 476 -24.10 17.89 21.38
N SER A 477 -23.62 16.95 22.19
CA SER A 477 -24.24 16.63 23.48
C SER A 477 -23.23 16.03 24.46
N ALA A 478 -23.64 16.01 25.77
CA ALA A 478 -22.85 15.36 26.81
C ALA A 478 -22.83 13.83 26.64
N GLU A 479 -23.87 13.26 26.09
CA GLU A 479 -24.01 11.82 25.82
C GLU A 479 -23.02 11.38 24.74
N GLU A 480 -22.84 12.15 23.64
CA GLU A 480 -21.82 11.89 22.63
C GLU A 480 -20.41 11.87 23.23
N LYS A 481 -20.08 12.91 24.03
CA LYS A 481 -18.80 12.96 24.76
C LYS A 481 -18.60 11.75 25.65
N ALA A 482 -19.58 11.41 26.46
CA ALA A 482 -19.51 10.27 27.38
C ALA A 482 -19.33 8.94 26.62
N TYR A 483 -19.98 8.77 25.47
CA TYR A 483 -19.85 7.60 24.61
C TYR A 483 -18.42 7.45 24.07
N VAL A 484 -17.88 8.51 23.48
CA VAL A 484 -16.51 8.51 22.92
C VAL A 484 -15.48 8.24 24.02
N MET A 485 -15.59 8.94 25.16
CA MET A 485 -14.67 8.74 26.29
C MET A 485 -14.71 7.32 26.82
N LYS A 486 -15.90 6.72 26.91
CA LYS A 486 -16.06 5.32 27.33
C LYS A 486 -15.39 4.38 26.33
N LYS A 487 -15.57 4.58 25.02
CA LYS A 487 -14.98 3.73 23.98
C LYS A 487 -13.45 3.76 24.01
N LEU A 488 -12.84 4.94 24.22
CA LEU A 488 -11.40 5.09 24.44
C LEU A 488 -10.92 4.31 25.66
N GLN A 489 -11.67 4.39 26.78
CA GLN A 489 -11.34 3.65 28.01
C GLN A 489 -11.49 2.13 27.82
N ASP A 490 -12.53 1.67 27.14
CA ASP A 490 -12.74 0.25 26.84
C ASP A 490 -11.57 -0.31 26.01
N ALA A 491 -11.14 0.42 24.96
CA ALA A 491 -9.99 0.04 24.15
C ALA A 491 -8.67 0.02 24.95
N ARG A 492 -8.46 1.01 25.83
CA ARG A 492 -7.32 1.04 26.74
C ARG A 492 -7.28 -0.20 27.64
N GLY A 493 -8.46 -0.61 28.14
CA GLY A 493 -8.63 -1.81 28.97
C GLY A 493 -8.21 -3.10 28.24
N VAL A 494 -8.36 -3.18 26.91
CA VAL A 494 -7.89 -4.32 26.11
C VAL A 494 -6.38 -4.48 26.25
N TYR A 495 -5.60 -3.40 26.06
CA TYR A 495 -4.14 -3.46 26.19
C TYR A 495 -3.69 -3.76 27.63
N GLU A 496 -4.44 -3.33 28.63
CA GLU A 496 -4.16 -3.64 30.04
C GLU A 496 -4.41 -5.11 30.37
N GLY A 497 -5.36 -5.75 29.68
CA GLY A 497 -5.73 -7.16 29.85
C GLY A 497 -4.80 -8.14 29.12
N LEU A 498 -3.96 -7.67 28.20
CA LEU A 498 -3.01 -8.53 27.46
C LEU A 498 -1.93 -9.08 28.39
N ARG A 499 -1.63 -10.39 28.27
CA ARG A 499 -0.61 -11.09 29.08
C ARG A 499 0.06 -12.21 28.27
#